data_086bd8e53a7e332652ded58948812716
#
_entry.id   086bd8e53a7e332652ded58948812716
#
_cell.length_a   1.000
_cell.length_b   1.000
_cell.length_c   1.000
_cell.angle_alpha   90.00
_cell.angle_beta   90.00
_cell.angle_gamma   90.00
#
_symmetry.space_group_name_H-M   'P 1'
#
loop_
_entity.id
_entity.type
_entity.pdbx_description
1 polymer ?
#
loop_
_entity_poly.entity_id
_entity_poly.type
_entity_poly.pdbx_seq_one_letter_code
_entity_poly.pdbx_strand_id
1 'polypeptide(L)'
;MAVERIIFIRPGETDWNKLERWQGWVAVPLNEHGRQQSEALARFMRSIGMTALYTSDLKRALQTAEILSRFGTFELIPDERLRERNIGLWQGLTLDEMRKWYADEYAAMLKDADTYRIPGGESREDVRVRMKAAFADVLAQAKGETVGILTHTTALKVLMEDLFPGYNPLAVNLGNTSVTTMRRSGDSWKLVAVDDCLHLEGLRTSAVTELEAKQHDPRDR
;
A
#
# COMPACT_ATOMS: atom_id res chain seq x y z
N MET A 1 -27.47 1.35 0.12
CA MET A 1 -26.94 2.57 0.80
C MET A 1 -25.70 2.99 0.04
N ALA A 2 -25.45 4.29 -0.08
CA ALA A 2 -24.25 4.80 -0.75
C ALA A 2 -23.02 4.61 0.15
N VAL A 3 -21.83 4.51 -0.44
CA VAL A 3 -20.56 4.45 0.30
C VAL A 3 -20.29 5.82 0.92
N GLU A 4 -20.11 5.85 2.24
CA GLU A 4 -19.87 7.05 3.05
C GLU A 4 -18.43 7.11 3.59
N ARG A 5 -17.75 5.94 3.67
CA ARG A 5 -16.39 5.84 4.17
C ARG A 5 -15.58 4.82 3.35
N ILE A 6 -14.40 5.25 2.92
CA ILE A 6 -13.43 4.36 2.29
C ILE A 6 -12.17 4.30 3.13
N ILE A 7 -11.66 3.09 3.30
CA ILE A 7 -10.48 2.78 4.09
C ILE A 7 -9.46 2.13 3.16
N PHE A 8 -8.41 2.87 2.82
CA PHE A 8 -7.28 2.33 2.09
C PHE A 8 -6.29 1.68 3.05
N ILE A 9 -5.79 0.53 2.67
CA ILE A 9 -4.88 -0.28 3.48
C ILE A 9 -3.67 -0.62 2.61
N ARG A 10 -2.47 -0.48 3.17
CA ARG A 10 -1.24 -1.00 2.57
C ARG A 10 -0.97 -2.42 3.11
N PRO A 11 -0.45 -3.37 2.31
CA PRO A 11 -0.07 -4.70 2.78
C PRO A 11 0.95 -4.67 3.92
N GLY A 12 1.00 -5.76 4.69
CA GLY A 12 2.03 -6.01 5.68
C GLY A 12 3.44 -6.10 5.09
N GLU A 13 4.44 -6.11 5.96
CA GLU A 13 5.86 -6.15 5.59
C GLU A 13 6.24 -7.44 4.87
N THR A 14 7.16 -7.31 3.92
CA THR A 14 7.83 -8.41 3.22
C THR A 14 9.34 -8.30 3.46
N ASP A 15 10.11 -9.37 3.21
CA ASP A 15 11.57 -9.29 3.29
C ASP A 15 12.16 -8.26 2.32
N TRP A 16 11.49 -8.01 1.20
CA TRP A 16 11.94 -6.99 0.26
C TRP A 16 11.72 -5.56 0.78
N ASN A 17 10.73 -5.32 1.64
CA ASN A 17 10.61 -4.04 2.34
C ASN A 17 11.81 -3.82 3.28
N LYS A 18 12.17 -4.83 4.07
CA LYS A 18 13.32 -4.80 4.97
C LYS A 18 14.65 -4.58 4.24
N LEU A 19 14.78 -5.15 3.04
CA LEU A 19 15.97 -5.02 2.19
C LEU A 19 15.93 -3.80 1.25
N GLU A 20 14.94 -2.92 1.40
CA GLU A 20 14.71 -1.75 0.55
C GLU A 20 14.64 -2.05 -0.96
N ARG A 21 14.23 -3.29 -1.31
CA ARG A 21 14.07 -3.73 -2.69
C ARG A 21 12.68 -3.38 -3.23
N TRP A 22 12.64 -2.80 -4.39
CA TRP A 22 11.39 -2.44 -5.06
C TRP A 22 10.71 -3.67 -5.64
N GLN A 23 9.44 -3.86 -5.28
CA GLN A 23 8.75 -5.14 -5.52
C GLN A 23 7.98 -5.19 -6.83
N GLY A 24 7.33 -4.09 -7.22
CA GLY A 24 6.43 -4.10 -8.36
C GLY A 24 5.39 -5.22 -8.27
N TRP A 25 5.30 -6.04 -9.30
CA TRP A 25 4.35 -7.17 -9.39
C TRP A 25 4.93 -8.52 -8.98
N VAL A 26 6.16 -8.58 -8.49
CA VAL A 26 6.73 -9.84 -8.00
C VAL A 26 5.90 -10.38 -6.84
N ALA A 27 5.67 -11.69 -6.83
CA ALA A 27 4.85 -12.39 -5.84
C ALA A 27 5.60 -12.61 -4.51
N VAL A 28 6.11 -11.53 -3.91
CA VAL A 28 6.79 -11.57 -2.61
C VAL A 28 5.75 -11.77 -1.51
N PRO A 29 5.91 -12.78 -0.63
CA PRO A 29 5.00 -13.02 0.50
C PRO A 29 5.26 -12.06 1.65
N LEU A 30 4.31 -12.00 2.59
CA LEU A 30 4.54 -11.40 3.90
C LEU A 30 5.66 -12.16 4.64
N ASN A 31 6.53 -11.42 5.32
CA ASN A 31 7.41 -12.00 6.32
C ASN A 31 6.66 -12.20 7.66
N GLU A 32 7.32 -12.72 8.66
CA GLU A 32 6.69 -12.97 9.96
C GLU A 32 6.20 -11.68 10.62
N HIS A 33 6.99 -10.62 10.56
CA HIS A 33 6.60 -9.31 11.09
C HIS A 33 5.36 -8.75 10.37
N GLY A 34 5.30 -8.86 9.03
CA GLY A 34 4.15 -8.43 8.24
C GLY A 34 2.86 -9.21 8.57
N ARG A 35 2.96 -10.48 8.96
CA ARG A 35 1.81 -11.25 9.48
C ARG A 35 1.33 -10.69 10.82
N GLN A 36 2.25 -10.42 11.74
CA GLN A 36 1.92 -9.81 13.04
C GLN A 36 1.31 -8.42 12.88
N GLN A 37 1.84 -7.58 11.99
CA GLN A 37 1.26 -6.29 11.63
C GLN A 37 -0.19 -6.46 11.11
N SER A 38 -0.40 -7.41 10.20
CA SER A 38 -1.72 -7.68 9.63
C SER A 38 -2.72 -8.18 10.67
N GLU A 39 -2.28 -8.99 11.64
CA GLU A 39 -3.13 -9.42 12.76
C GLU A 39 -3.48 -8.27 13.71
N ALA A 40 -2.53 -7.38 14.01
CA ALA A 40 -2.80 -6.19 14.82
C ALA A 40 -3.83 -5.29 14.13
N LEU A 41 -3.66 -5.05 12.81
CA LEU A 41 -4.63 -4.32 11.99
C LEU A 41 -6.00 -5.01 12.02
N ALA A 42 -6.06 -6.33 11.87
CA ALA A 42 -7.32 -7.08 11.88
C ALA A 42 -8.10 -6.89 13.19
N ARG A 43 -7.41 -6.96 14.34
CA ARG A 43 -8.02 -6.69 15.65
C ARG A 43 -8.53 -5.25 15.77
N PHE A 44 -7.75 -4.28 15.28
CA PHE A 44 -8.12 -2.87 15.27
C PHE A 44 -9.36 -2.61 14.40
N MET A 45 -9.45 -3.26 13.25
CA MET A 45 -10.51 -3.04 12.27
C MET A 45 -11.79 -3.86 12.54
N ARG A 46 -11.80 -4.81 13.47
CA ARG A 46 -12.93 -5.75 13.66
C ARG A 46 -14.30 -5.09 13.89
N SER A 47 -14.32 -3.89 14.48
CA SER A 47 -15.55 -3.15 14.82
C SER A 47 -15.87 -2.00 13.85
N ILE A 48 -15.12 -1.84 12.77
CA ILE A 48 -15.28 -0.72 11.84
C ILE A 48 -16.55 -0.81 10.99
N GLY A 49 -17.16 -2.01 10.89
CA GLY A 49 -18.36 -2.23 10.10
C GLY A 49 -18.12 -2.21 8.60
N MET A 50 -16.96 -2.68 8.17
CA MET A 50 -16.63 -2.85 6.76
C MET A 50 -17.48 -3.96 6.13
N THR A 51 -18.08 -3.69 4.97
CA THR A 51 -18.96 -4.62 4.26
C THR A 51 -18.29 -5.37 3.11
N ALA A 52 -17.26 -4.78 2.51
CA ALA A 52 -16.45 -5.37 1.46
C ALA A 52 -15.00 -4.89 1.58
N LEU A 53 -14.06 -5.75 1.19
CA LEU A 53 -12.65 -5.44 1.02
C LEU A 53 -12.25 -5.80 -0.41
N TYR A 54 -12.06 -4.76 -1.22
CA TYR A 54 -11.44 -4.90 -2.54
C TYR A 54 -9.93 -4.97 -2.35
N THR A 55 -9.28 -5.96 -2.93
CA THR A 55 -7.85 -6.19 -2.69
C THR A 55 -7.08 -6.41 -3.98
N SER A 56 -5.87 -5.85 -4.04
CA SER A 56 -4.88 -6.30 -5.02
C SER A 56 -4.69 -7.82 -4.93
N ASP A 57 -4.53 -8.46 -6.06
CA ASP A 57 -4.27 -9.91 -6.17
C ASP A 57 -2.78 -10.28 -6.00
N LEU A 58 -1.91 -9.30 -5.72
CA LEU A 58 -0.51 -9.59 -5.40
C LEU A 58 -0.40 -10.34 -4.07
N LYS A 59 0.50 -11.33 -3.99
CA LYS A 59 0.60 -12.28 -2.88
C LYS A 59 0.59 -11.63 -1.49
N ARG A 60 1.38 -10.56 -1.28
CA ARG A 60 1.42 -9.82 -0.01
C ARG A 60 0.08 -9.17 0.36
N ALA A 61 -0.67 -8.71 -0.65
CA ALA A 61 -1.99 -8.11 -0.44
C ALA A 61 -3.04 -9.18 -0.12
N LEU A 62 -3.09 -10.28 -0.87
CA LEU A 62 -3.98 -11.40 -0.59
C LEU A 62 -3.75 -11.96 0.81
N GLN A 63 -2.49 -12.20 1.21
CA GLN A 63 -2.18 -12.70 2.55
C GLN A 63 -2.61 -11.73 3.66
N THR A 64 -2.45 -10.41 3.45
CA THR A 64 -2.97 -9.41 4.38
C THR A 64 -4.49 -9.48 4.46
N ALA A 65 -5.19 -9.49 3.32
CA ALA A 65 -6.64 -9.56 3.25
C ALA A 65 -7.21 -10.86 3.87
N GLU A 66 -6.56 -12.00 3.67
CA GLU A 66 -6.90 -13.28 4.30
C GLU A 66 -6.79 -13.23 5.82
N ILE A 67 -5.76 -12.55 6.36
CA ILE A 67 -5.63 -12.37 7.81
C ILE A 67 -6.76 -11.47 8.33
N LEU A 68 -7.07 -10.37 7.65
CA LEU A 68 -8.16 -9.47 8.04
C LEU A 68 -9.51 -10.20 8.05
N SER A 69 -9.78 -11.07 7.08
CA SER A 69 -11.04 -11.81 6.95
C SER A 69 -11.31 -12.79 8.10
N ARG A 70 -10.29 -13.19 8.87
CA ARG A 70 -10.45 -14.02 10.06
C ARG A 70 -11.09 -13.29 11.24
N PHE A 71 -11.07 -11.96 11.23
CA PHE A 71 -11.53 -11.11 12.33
C PHE A 71 -12.73 -10.23 11.98
N GLY A 72 -13.13 -10.19 10.72
CA GLY A 72 -14.25 -9.39 10.23
C GLY A 72 -15.16 -10.18 9.29
N THR A 73 -16.41 -9.75 9.21
CA THR A 73 -17.38 -10.34 8.26
C THR A 73 -17.60 -9.35 7.12
N PHE A 74 -16.89 -9.53 6.03
CA PHE A 74 -16.98 -8.71 4.82
C PHE A 74 -16.72 -9.59 3.59
N GLU A 75 -17.21 -9.16 2.45
CA GLU A 75 -16.90 -9.77 1.16
C GLU A 75 -15.47 -9.43 0.74
N LEU A 76 -14.69 -10.44 0.33
CA LEU A 76 -13.33 -10.25 -0.19
C LEU A 76 -13.35 -10.31 -1.72
N ILE A 77 -12.95 -9.23 -2.37
CA ILE A 77 -13.06 -9.04 -3.83
C ILE A 77 -11.67 -8.72 -4.40
N PRO A 78 -10.96 -9.67 -5.01
CA PRO A 78 -9.71 -9.41 -5.71
C PRO A 78 -9.94 -8.58 -6.99
N ASP A 79 -9.05 -7.59 -7.21
CA ASP A 79 -9.04 -6.77 -8.43
C ASP A 79 -7.59 -6.46 -8.82
N GLU A 80 -7.16 -6.92 -9.99
CA GLU A 80 -5.80 -6.71 -10.49
C GLU A 80 -5.48 -5.23 -10.75
N ARG A 81 -6.48 -4.39 -10.97
CA ARG A 81 -6.31 -2.94 -11.15
C ARG A 81 -5.81 -2.25 -9.89
N LEU A 82 -5.90 -2.91 -8.71
CA LEU A 82 -5.39 -2.44 -7.42
C LEU A 82 -3.92 -2.81 -7.18
N ARG A 83 -3.23 -3.49 -8.13
CA ARG A 83 -1.81 -3.82 -8.02
C ARG A 83 -0.94 -2.57 -7.85
N GLU A 84 0.26 -2.76 -7.30
CA GLU A 84 1.33 -1.76 -7.30
C GLU A 84 1.74 -1.41 -8.75
N ARG A 85 2.46 -0.31 -8.94
CA ARG A 85 3.09 0.01 -10.22
C ARG A 85 3.99 -1.15 -10.64
N ASN A 86 3.78 -1.66 -11.85
CA ASN A 86 4.73 -2.56 -12.47
C ASN A 86 6.01 -1.78 -12.80
N ILE A 87 7.10 -2.17 -12.22
CA ILE A 87 8.40 -1.49 -12.40
C ILE A 87 9.36 -2.30 -13.28
N GLY A 88 8.83 -3.25 -14.06
CA GLY A 88 9.55 -3.96 -15.11
C GLY A 88 10.93 -4.44 -14.71
N LEU A 89 11.96 -3.98 -15.43
CA LEU A 89 13.36 -4.36 -15.20
C LEU A 89 13.92 -3.95 -13.83
N TRP A 90 13.24 -3.05 -13.10
CA TRP A 90 13.72 -2.59 -11.80
C TRP A 90 13.20 -3.43 -10.63
N GLN A 91 12.38 -4.44 -10.90
CA GLN A 91 11.87 -5.33 -9.86
C GLN A 91 13.02 -6.09 -9.18
N GLY A 92 13.05 -6.03 -7.85
CA GLY A 92 14.09 -6.64 -7.03
C GLY A 92 15.32 -5.77 -6.79
N LEU A 93 15.42 -4.61 -7.40
CA LEU A 93 16.54 -3.69 -7.20
C LEU A 93 16.30 -2.75 -6.02
N THR A 94 17.39 -2.36 -5.35
CA THR A 94 17.42 -1.20 -4.46
C THR A 94 17.54 0.10 -5.26
N LEU A 95 17.28 1.23 -4.63
CA LEU A 95 17.44 2.53 -5.27
C LEU A 95 18.88 2.78 -5.76
N ASP A 96 19.87 2.34 -4.99
CA ASP A 96 21.28 2.50 -5.34
C ASP A 96 21.68 1.61 -6.53
N GLU A 97 21.15 0.38 -6.57
CA GLU A 97 21.33 -0.52 -7.73
C GLU A 97 20.70 0.07 -9.00
N MET A 98 19.50 0.68 -8.90
CA MET A 98 18.86 1.36 -10.03
C MET A 98 19.71 2.53 -10.54
N ARG A 99 20.18 3.40 -9.63
CA ARG A 99 21.02 4.55 -9.98
C ARG A 99 22.34 4.13 -10.63
N LYS A 100 22.89 3.00 -10.19
CA LYS A 100 24.18 2.49 -10.68
C LYS A 100 24.05 1.77 -12.02
N TRP A 101 23.01 0.94 -12.20
CA TRP A 101 22.91 0.04 -13.36
C TRP A 101 22.01 0.59 -14.46
N TYR A 102 21.13 1.55 -14.13
CA TYR A 102 20.12 2.15 -15.01
C TYR A 102 20.13 3.69 -14.88
N ALA A 103 21.33 4.28 -14.88
CA ALA A 103 21.52 5.71 -14.61
C ALA A 103 20.74 6.62 -15.57
N ASP A 104 20.76 6.30 -16.87
CA ASP A 104 20.09 7.09 -17.90
C ASP A 104 18.57 6.98 -17.79
N GLU A 105 18.05 5.76 -17.59
CA GLU A 105 16.62 5.50 -17.39
C GLU A 105 16.13 6.12 -16.10
N TYR A 106 16.93 6.06 -15.03
CA TYR A 106 16.61 6.71 -13.76
C TYR A 106 16.54 8.22 -13.90
N ALA A 107 17.51 8.85 -14.62
CA ALA A 107 17.50 10.27 -14.92
C ALA A 107 16.30 10.67 -15.81
N ALA A 108 15.94 9.86 -16.79
CA ALA A 108 14.76 10.07 -17.62
C ALA A 108 13.46 10.01 -16.78
N MET A 109 13.33 9.05 -15.87
CA MET A 109 12.20 8.97 -14.95
C MET A 109 12.10 10.21 -14.05
N LEU A 110 13.20 10.72 -13.53
CA LEU A 110 13.18 11.93 -12.69
C LEU A 110 12.75 13.19 -13.46
N LYS A 111 13.09 13.25 -14.76
CA LYS A 111 12.72 14.37 -15.63
C LYS A 111 11.23 14.35 -15.99
N ASP A 112 10.66 13.18 -16.14
CA ASP A 112 9.25 12.97 -16.47
C ASP A 112 8.66 11.83 -15.64
N ALA A 113 8.37 12.12 -14.39
CA ALA A 113 7.94 11.11 -13.43
C ALA A 113 6.59 10.47 -13.78
N ASP A 114 5.69 11.21 -14.43
CA ASP A 114 4.33 10.74 -14.67
C ASP A 114 4.20 9.91 -15.93
N THR A 115 4.80 10.33 -17.04
CA THR A 115 4.64 9.64 -18.32
C THR A 115 5.77 8.65 -18.64
N TYR A 116 6.92 8.76 -17.93
CA TYR A 116 8.01 7.82 -18.14
C TYR A 116 7.59 6.39 -17.81
N ARG A 117 7.68 5.52 -18.82
CA ARG A 117 7.38 4.10 -18.68
C ARG A 117 8.68 3.32 -18.47
N ILE A 118 8.82 2.67 -17.32
CA ILE A 118 9.94 1.78 -17.04
C ILE A 118 9.91 0.62 -18.05
N PRO A 119 11.03 0.23 -18.66
CA PRO A 119 11.06 -0.88 -19.62
C PRO A 119 10.43 -2.16 -19.05
N GLY A 120 9.42 -2.70 -19.72
CA GLY A 120 8.63 -3.85 -19.26
C GLY A 120 7.65 -3.55 -18.12
N GLY A 121 7.46 -2.28 -17.76
CA GLY A 121 6.59 -1.86 -16.69
C GLY A 121 5.57 -0.80 -17.08
N GLU A 122 5.08 -0.05 -16.09
CA GLU A 122 4.06 1.00 -16.22
C GLU A 122 4.66 2.40 -15.99
N SER A 123 4.06 3.41 -16.60
CA SER A 123 4.18 4.80 -16.17
C SER A 123 3.30 5.06 -14.94
N ARG A 124 3.44 6.21 -14.28
CA ARG A 124 2.48 6.61 -13.22
C ARG A 124 1.11 6.89 -13.81
N GLU A 125 1.05 7.40 -15.04
CA GLU A 125 -0.22 7.65 -15.74
C GLU A 125 -1.00 6.35 -16.01
N ASP A 126 -0.34 5.24 -16.39
CA ASP A 126 -1.02 3.94 -16.52
C ASP A 126 -1.65 3.51 -15.19
N VAL A 127 -0.91 3.68 -14.09
CA VAL A 127 -1.41 3.39 -12.74
C VAL A 127 -2.61 4.28 -12.40
N ARG A 128 -2.56 5.58 -12.74
CA ARG A 128 -3.65 6.53 -12.51
C ARG A 128 -4.92 6.10 -13.22
N VAL A 129 -4.82 5.75 -14.49
CA VAL A 129 -5.96 5.31 -15.31
C VAL A 129 -6.64 4.08 -14.71
N ARG A 130 -5.87 3.02 -14.38
CA ARG A 130 -6.47 1.79 -13.83
C ARG A 130 -7.02 1.98 -12.41
N MET A 131 -6.34 2.76 -11.56
CA MET A 131 -6.80 3.03 -10.19
C MET A 131 -8.09 3.84 -10.17
N LYS A 132 -8.23 4.84 -11.05
CA LYS A 132 -9.48 5.60 -11.21
C LYS A 132 -10.64 4.72 -11.66
N ALA A 133 -10.40 3.84 -12.63
CA ALA A 133 -11.42 2.91 -13.10
C ALA A 133 -11.84 1.93 -11.98
N ALA A 134 -10.89 1.34 -11.26
CA ALA A 134 -11.19 0.48 -10.11
C ALA A 134 -11.97 1.23 -9.02
N PHE A 135 -11.55 2.44 -8.69
CA PHE A 135 -12.21 3.27 -7.69
C PHE A 135 -13.65 3.64 -8.06
N ALA A 136 -13.88 4.00 -9.32
CA ALA A 136 -15.24 4.29 -9.83
C ALA A 136 -16.15 3.05 -9.74
N ASP A 137 -15.64 1.87 -10.10
CA ASP A 137 -16.39 0.61 -9.99
C ASP A 137 -16.68 0.24 -8.54
N VAL A 138 -15.74 0.44 -7.62
CA VAL A 138 -15.96 0.25 -6.17
C VAL A 138 -17.11 1.13 -5.70
N LEU A 139 -17.13 2.42 -6.08
CA LEU A 139 -18.22 3.33 -5.69
C LEU A 139 -19.57 2.95 -6.28
N ALA A 140 -19.59 2.40 -7.49
CA ALA A 140 -20.81 2.00 -8.19
C ALA A 140 -21.39 0.66 -7.67
N GLN A 141 -20.53 -0.27 -7.26
CA GLN A 141 -20.93 -1.66 -7.00
C GLN A 141 -20.98 -2.01 -5.51
N ALA A 142 -20.23 -1.31 -4.68
CA ALA A 142 -20.14 -1.62 -3.26
C ALA A 142 -21.47 -1.44 -2.54
N LYS A 143 -21.79 -2.42 -1.69
CA LYS A 143 -23.00 -2.40 -0.85
C LYS A 143 -22.59 -2.07 0.59
N GLY A 144 -23.22 -1.03 1.15
CA GLY A 144 -22.99 -0.59 2.53
C GLY A 144 -22.18 0.70 2.63
N GLU A 145 -22.07 1.22 3.85
CA GLU A 145 -21.53 2.55 4.11
C GLU A 145 -19.99 2.58 4.19
N THR A 146 -19.36 1.47 4.56
CA THR A 146 -17.90 1.40 4.76
C THR A 146 -17.29 0.30 3.91
N VAL A 147 -16.31 0.68 3.09
CA VAL A 147 -15.59 -0.24 2.18
C VAL A 147 -14.09 -0.12 2.40
N GLY A 148 -13.39 -1.26 2.34
CA GLY A 148 -11.94 -1.33 2.32
C GLY A 148 -11.39 -1.43 0.90
N ILE A 149 -10.22 -0.82 0.66
CA ILE A 149 -9.42 -0.99 -0.56
C ILE A 149 -7.99 -1.28 -0.14
N LEU A 150 -7.55 -2.51 -0.34
CA LEU A 150 -6.18 -2.94 -0.04
C LEU A 150 -5.34 -2.83 -1.30
N THR A 151 -4.44 -1.85 -1.31
CA THR A 151 -3.60 -1.50 -2.45
C THR A 151 -2.19 -1.13 -1.97
N HIS A 152 -1.38 -0.49 -2.80
CA HIS A 152 0.03 -0.30 -2.57
C HIS A 152 0.43 1.18 -2.60
N THR A 153 1.69 1.45 -2.26
CA THR A 153 2.20 2.81 -2.04
C THR A 153 2.04 3.72 -3.24
N THR A 154 2.57 3.32 -4.42
CA THR A 154 2.50 4.17 -5.61
C THR A 154 1.07 4.28 -6.12
N ALA A 155 0.36 3.16 -6.15
CA ALA A 155 -1.02 3.10 -6.60
C ALA A 155 -1.94 4.01 -5.76
N LEU A 156 -1.82 3.96 -4.43
CA LEU A 156 -2.59 4.84 -3.54
C LEU A 156 -2.20 6.30 -3.70
N LYS A 157 -0.91 6.62 -3.72
CA LYS A 157 -0.44 8.01 -3.86
C LYS A 157 -0.92 8.67 -5.14
N VAL A 158 -0.88 7.95 -6.26
CA VAL A 158 -1.36 8.45 -7.56
C VAL A 158 -2.88 8.69 -7.54
N LEU A 159 -3.65 7.82 -6.90
CA LEU A 159 -5.09 8.02 -6.73
C LEU A 159 -5.39 9.22 -5.82
N MET A 160 -4.63 9.40 -4.74
CA MET A 160 -4.82 10.54 -3.81
C MET A 160 -4.50 11.88 -4.48
N GLU A 161 -3.49 11.95 -5.33
CA GLU A 161 -3.18 13.14 -6.13
C GLU A 161 -4.35 13.55 -7.03
N ASP A 162 -5.04 12.56 -7.60
CA ASP A 162 -6.19 12.80 -8.47
C ASP A 162 -7.45 13.22 -7.70
N LEU A 163 -7.69 12.62 -6.53
CA LEU A 163 -8.88 12.88 -5.72
C LEU A 163 -8.78 14.16 -4.88
N PHE A 164 -7.58 14.56 -4.49
CA PHE A 164 -7.35 15.67 -3.57
C PHE A 164 -6.35 16.68 -4.13
N PRO A 165 -6.83 17.75 -4.80
CA PRO A 165 -5.96 18.84 -5.25
C PRO A 165 -5.12 19.38 -4.09
N GLY A 166 -3.79 19.41 -4.26
CA GLY A 166 -2.83 19.82 -3.23
C GLY A 166 -2.29 18.67 -2.35
N TYR A 167 -2.70 17.42 -2.55
CA TYR A 167 -2.04 16.28 -1.93
C TYR A 167 -0.60 16.17 -2.41
N ASN A 168 0.35 16.18 -1.46
CA ASN A 168 1.76 16.01 -1.79
C ASN A 168 2.22 14.57 -1.49
N PRO A 169 2.40 13.72 -2.52
CA PRO A 169 2.78 12.33 -2.33
C PRO A 169 4.19 12.14 -1.75
N LEU A 170 5.05 13.17 -1.86
CA LEU A 170 6.41 13.12 -1.32
C LEU A 170 6.45 13.42 0.18
N ALA A 171 5.46 14.16 0.70
CA ALA A 171 5.36 14.48 2.12
C ALA A 171 4.78 13.34 2.96
N VAL A 172 4.22 12.31 2.33
CA VAL A 172 3.58 11.18 3.02
C VAL A 172 4.40 9.91 2.83
N ASN A 173 4.81 9.31 3.94
CA ASN A 173 5.42 7.97 3.94
C ASN A 173 4.38 6.97 4.43
N LEU A 174 3.82 6.18 3.52
CA LEU A 174 2.82 5.17 3.88
C LEU A 174 3.52 3.92 4.46
N GLY A 175 3.34 3.65 5.76
CA GLY A 175 3.89 2.48 6.45
C GLY A 175 3.21 1.16 6.03
N ASN A 176 3.86 0.03 6.31
CA ASN A 176 3.20 -1.27 6.14
C ASN A 176 1.98 -1.39 7.06
N THR A 177 0.89 -1.94 6.57
CA THR A 177 -0.44 -1.98 7.19
C THR A 177 -1.05 -0.62 7.54
N SER A 178 -0.45 0.50 7.12
CA SER A 178 -1.05 1.81 7.38
C SER A 178 -2.44 1.94 6.78
N VAL A 179 -3.25 2.74 7.45
CA VAL A 179 -4.64 3.02 7.10
C VAL A 179 -4.78 4.48 6.68
N THR A 180 -5.36 4.70 5.50
CA THR A 180 -5.75 6.03 5.02
C THR A 180 -7.26 6.05 4.87
N THR A 181 -7.93 6.96 5.58
CA THR A 181 -9.39 7.03 5.62
C THR A 181 -9.90 8.29 4.96
N MET A 182 -10.89 8.14 4.09
CA MET A 182 -11.67 9.26 3.60
C MET A 182 -13.17 9.06 3.86
N ARG A 183 -13.89 10.17 4.03
CA ARG A 183 -15.33 10.20 4.23
C ARG A 183 -16.02 11.10 3.23
N ARG A 184 -17.23 10.73 2.88
CA ARG A 184 -18.10 11.56 2.05
C ARG A 184 -18.50 12.82 2.81
N SER A 185 -18.53 13.95 2.12
CA SER A 185 -18.97 15.25 2.62
C SER A 185 -19.77 15.96 1.53
N GLY A 186 -21.08 15.73 1.49
CA GLY A 186 -21.92 16.12 0.35
C GLY A 186 -21.49 15.34 -0.90
N ASP A 187 -21.24 16.07 -1.98
CA ASP A 187 -20.80 15.49 -3.27
C ASP A 187 -19.28 15.28 -3.37
N SER A 188 -18.53 15.61 -2.33
CA SER A 188 -17.07 15.51 -2.31
C SER A 188 -16.58 14.50 -1.28
N TRP A 189 -15.29 14.18 -1.35
CA TRP A 189 -14.58 13.37 -0.36
C TRP A 189 -13.66 14.24 0.49
N LYS A 190 -13.57 13.94 1.78
CA LYS A 190 -12.60 14.54 2.71
C LYS A 190 -11.65 13.47 3.22
N LEU A 191 -10.36 13.77 3.19
CA LEU A 191 -9.32 12.97 3.81
C LEU A 191 -9.39 13.18 5.34
N VAL A 192 -9.59 12.09 6.08
CA VAL A 192 -9.78 12.10 7.55
C VAL A 192 -8.51 11.70 8.28
N ALA A 193 -7.82 10.69 7.76
CA ALA A 193 -6.55 10.20 8.30
C ALA A 193 -5.67 9.73 7.15
N VAL A 194 -4.36 9.92 7.28
CA VAL A 194 -3.35 9.44 6.34
C VAL A 194 -2.27 8.74 7.14
N ASP A 195 -1.85 7.56 6.68
CA ASP A 195 -0.78 6.78 7.28
C ASP A 195 -1.00 6.49 8.77
N ASP A 196 -2.25 6.20 9.16
CA ASP A 196 -2.56 5.81 10.54
C ASP A 196 -2.01 4.40 10.81
N CYS A 197 -1.08 4.31 11.75
CA CYS A 197 -0.41 3.10 12.20
C CYS A 197 -0.61 2.85 13.71
N LEU A 198 -1.63 3.43 14.36
CA LEU A 198 -1.88 3.30 15.82
C LEU A 198 -2.00 1.83 16.27
N HIS A 199 -2.51 0.95 15.42
CA HIS A 199 -2.58 -0.48 15.69
C HIS A 199 -1.21 -1.16 15.84
N LEU A 200 -0.13 -0.50 15.43
CA LEU A 200 1.25 -1.00 15.55
C LEU A 200 1.96 -0.51 16.82
N GLU A 201 1.29 0.24 17.70
CA GLU A 201 1.87 0.61 18.98
C GLU A 201 2.31 -0.64 19.77
N GLY A 202 3.60 -0.73 20.07
CA GLY A 202 4.23 -1.89 20.70
C GLY A 202 4.76 -2.96 19.74
N LEU A 203 4.47 -2.90 18.43
CA LEU A 203 5.10 -3.72 17.40
C LEU A 203 6.30 -2.96 16.83
N ARG A 204 7.51 -3.44 17.08
CA ARG A 204 8.72 -2.87 16.46
C ARG A 204 8.88 -3.37 15.03
N THR A 205 9.43 -2.54 14.15
CA THR A 205 9.80 -3.01 12.81
C THR A 205 10.99 -3.96 12.94
N SER A 206 11.08 -4.97 12.06
CA SER A 206 12.20 -5.92 12.06
C SER A 206 13.57 -5.23 11.93
N ALA A 207 13.64 -4.13 11.17
CA ALA A 207 14.85 -3.32 11.03
C ALA A 207 15.28 -2.64 12.34
N VAL A 208 14.34 -2.10 13.11
CA VAL A 208 14.63 -1.47 14.42
C VAL A 208 15.11 -2.52 15.42
N THR A 209 14.49 -3.69 15.44
CA THR A 209 14.87 -4.80 16.33
C THR A 209 16.31 -5.28 16.06
N GLU A 210 16.75 -5.34 14.79
CA GLU A 210 18.12 -5.72 14.43
C GLU A 210 19.15 -4.64 14.78
N LEU A 211 18.82 -3.36 14.63
CA LEU A 211 19.69 -2.26 15.03
C LEU A 211 19.92 -2.26 16.54
N GLU A 212 18.86 -2.48 17.32
CA GLU A 212 18.97 -2.58 18.78
C GLU A 212 19.75 -3.84 19.22
N ALA A 213 19.56 -4.98 18.55
CA ALA A 213 20.32 -6.20 18.82
C ALA A 213 21.83 -6.03 18.55
N LYS A 214 22.21 -5.28 17.50
CA LYS A 214 23.60 -4.95 17.21
C LYS A 214 24.21 -3.96 18.20
N GLN A 215 23.42 -3.07 18.79
CA GLN A 215 23.88 -2.12 19.82
C GLN A 215 24.04 -2.77 21.21
N HIS A 216 23.51 -3.99 21.40
CA HIS A 216 23.55 -4.74 22.65
C HIS A 216 24.45 -6.00 22.56
N ASP A 217 25.39 -6.08 21.63
CA ASP A 217 26.38 -7.18 21.62
C ASP A 217 27.31 -7.03 22.83
N PRO A 218 27.28 -7.97 23.81
CA PRO A 218 28.09 -7.88 25.03
C PRO A 218 29.60 -8.03 24.79
N ARG A 219 30.02 -8.22 23.53
CA ARG A 219 31.45 -8.32 23.12
C ARG A 219 32.07 -6.95 22.79
N ASP A 220 31.27 -5.88 22.77
CA ASP A 220 31.72 -4.50 22.54
C ASP A 220 32.09 -3.76 23.85
N ARG A 221 32.47 -4.52 24.91
CA ARG A 221 33.01 -3.99 26.16
C ARG A 221 34.44 -4.40 26.39
#